data_4e66204d217623def8534537fc38106a
#
_entry.id   4e66204d217623def8534537fc38106a
#
_cell.length_a   1.000
_cell.length_b   1.000
_cell.length_c   1.000
_cell.angle_alpha   90.00
_cell.angle_beta   90.00
_cell.angle_gamma   90.00
#
_symmetry.space_group_name_H-M   'P 1'
#
loop_
_entity.id
_entity.type
_entity.pdbx_description
1 polymer ?
#
loop_
_entity_poly.entity_id
_entity_poly.type
_entity_poly.pdbx_seq_one_letter_code
_entity_poly.pdbx_strand_id
1 'polypeptide(L)'
;MEIEYPVEAESLRKLCYKSMKRGLDFFSPPTHDYSASDPVSKKTRLSHKLANFQDAGSQNRFDKSQFLPDDSTSTLALSVPRNPLPKKEGYQQNSLGNEAGFAGKSQEILVSDHASSNKFSSAAIMEGSSDRRKSLVQRPQWKNYRVLSNHLGWVRAVAFDPSNEWFCTGSADRTIKIWDLASGRLQHTLTGHIGQVRSLAVSNRQTYMFSAGDDKQVKCWDLEQNKVIRSFHGHLSGVYCMALHPTIDVLVTGGRDSVCRVWDIRTKVQIHSLSGHDNTVCSVFTRSTDPQVVTGSHDTTIKFWDLRYGKTMATLTHHKKSVRAMVPHPLEDNFASASPDSIKKFNLPKGQFMHNMASKQNTIINAMAVNREDLMVTGGDDGSLRFWDWKTRQNFQHIKSKVQPGSLDCEAAIYAASFDVTGSRLVTCEADKTVKIWKEEAM
;
A
#
# COMPACT_ATOMS: atom_id res chain seq x y z
N MET A 1 44.47 -13.13 -27.72
CA MET A 1 44.36 -14.33 -26.86
C MET A 1 43.35 -14.01 -25.80
N GLU A 2 42.11 -14.40 -26.07
CA GLU A 2 41.01 -14.33 -25.10
C GLU A 2 41.12 -15.57 -24.21
N ILE A 3 41.24 -15.35 -22.91
CA ILE A 3 41.28 -16.42 -21.94
C ILE A 3 39.83 -16.70 -21.55
N GLU A 4 39.18 -17.66 -22.18
CA GLU A 4 37.89 -18.22 -21.75
C GLU A 4 38.12 -19.04 -20.48
N TYR A 5 37.56 -18.55 -19.36
CA TYR A 5 37.44 -19.36 -18.14
C TYR A 5 36.23 -20.28 -18.29
N PRO A 6 36.37 -21.59 -18.09
CA PRO A 6 35.24 -22.48 -18.12
C PRO A 6 34.30 -22.18 -16.91
N VAL A 7 33.13 -21.68 -17.21
CA VAL A 7 32.07 -21.52 -16.22
C VAL A 7 31.50 -22.90 -15.88
N GLU A 8 32.01 -23.52 -14.81
CA GLU A 8 31.37 -24.73 -14.26
C GLU A 8 29.91 -24.43 -13.87
N ALA A 9 28.99 -25.17 -14.46
CA ALA A 9 27.57 -25.09 -14.15
C ALA A 9 27.36 -25.54 -12.68
N GLU A 10 27.23 -24.57 -11.77
CA GLU A 10 26.90 -24.87 -10.37
C GLU A 10 25.50 -25.50 -10.29
N SER A 11 25.40 -26.66 -9.66
CA SER A 11 24.14 -27.38 -9.46
C SER A 11 23.11 -26.46 -8.78
N LEU A 12 21.86 -26.49 -9.24
CA LEU A 12 20.73 -25.73 -8.67
C LEU A 12 20.61 -25.90 -7.15
N ARG A 13 20.94 -27.09 -6.62
CA ARG A 13 20.97 -27.38 -5.17
C ARG A 13 22.03 -26.54 -4.44
N LYS A 14 23.19 -26.33 -5.04
CA LYS A 14 24.28 -25.52 -4.47
C LYS A 14 23.92 -24.04 -4.44
N LEU A 15 23.23 -23.56 -5.47
CA LEU A 15 22.70 -22.20 -5.55
C LEU A 15 21.59 -21.95 -4.52
N CYS A 16 20.63 -22.86 -4.37
CA CYS A 16 19.59 -22.77 -3.34
C CYS A 16 20.18 -22.78 -1.92
N TYR A 17 21.20 -23.62 -1.66
CA TYR A 17 21.85 -23.67 -0.35
C TYR A 17 22.64 -22.37 -0.05
N LYS A 18 23.35 -21.82 -1.03
CA LYS A 18 24.03 -20.53 -0.88
C LYS A 18 23.03 -19.38 -0.62
N SER A 19 21.86 -19.42 -1.25
CA SER A 19 20.79 -18.44 -1.05
C SER A 19 20.16 -18.55 0.34
N MET A 20 19.84 -19.75 0.79
CA MET A 20 19.31 -20.00 2.15
C MET A 20 20.32 -19.59 3.23
N LYS A 21 21.59 -19.89 3.05
CA LYS A 21 22.63 -19.52 4.03
C LYS A 21 22.80 -18.00 4.13
N ARG A 22 22.79 -17.29 3.00
CA ARG A 22 22.84 -15.82 2.98
C ARG A 22 21.61 -15.19 3.65
N GLY A 23 20.42 -15.75 3.46
CA GLY A 23 19.21 -15.32 4.15
C GLY A 23 19.30 -15.51 5.67
N LEU A 24 19.79 -16.66 6.13
CA LEU A 24 19.99 -16.93 7.56
C LEU A 24 21.04 -16.02 8.20
N ASP A 25 22.16 -15.75 7.52
CA ASP A 25 23.23 -14.90 8.02
C ASP A 25 22.79 -13.40 8.08
N PHE A 26 21.85 -12.99 7.22
CA PHE A 26 21.35 -11.61 7.17
C PHE A 26 20.33 -11.30 8.28
N PHE A 27 19.57 -12.29 8.74
CA PHE A 27 18.48 -12.12 9.71
C PHE A 27 18.77 -12.74 11.08
N SER A 28 19.94 -13.33 11.29
CA SER A 28 20.36 -13.78 12.61
C SER A 28 20.85 -12.61 13.44
N PRO A 29 20.37 -12.42 14.68
CA PRO A 29 20.94 -11.41 15.56
C PRO A 29 22.41 -11.70 15.79
N PRO A 30 23.29 -10.68 15.91
CA PRO A 30 24.68 -10.89 16.25
C PRO A 30 24.75 -11.54 17.62
N THR A 31 24.98 -12.83 17.65
CA THR A 31 25.32 -13.53 18.90
C THR A 31 26.71 -13.04 19.32
N HIS A 32 26.75 -12.15 20.29
CA HIS A 32 27.97 -11.87 21.04
C HIS A 32 28.36 -13.18 21.72
N ASP A 33 29.33 -13.86 21.15
CA ASP A 33 30.25 -14.84 21.73
C ASP A 33 30.83 -15.69 20.60
N TYR A 34 31.75 -15.10 19.83
CA TYR A 34 32.70 -15.87 19.07
C TYR A 34 34.04 -15.87 19.83
N SER A 35 34.12 -16.72 20.83
CA SER A 35 35.42 -17.31 21.21
C SER A 35 35.92 -18.08 20.01
N ALA A 36 37.17 -17.84 19.61
CA ALA A 36 37.81 -18.48 18.49
C ALA A 36 37.69 -20.02 18.60
N SER A 37 36.69 -20.60 17.95
CA SER A 37 36.47 -22.04 17.94
C SER A 37 37.32 -22.66 16.86
N ASP A 38 38.06 -23.69 17.25
CA ASP A 38 38.94 -24.51 16.41
C ASP A 38 38.37 -24.87 15.05
N PRO A 39 39.18 -24.85 13.99
CA PRO A 39 38.74 -25.20 12.61
C PRO A 39 38.18 -26.59 12.48
N VAL A 40 38.47 -27.50 13.41
CA VAL A 40 37.97 -28.90 13.47
C VAL A 40 36.48 -28.92 13.85
N SER A 41 36.01 -28.06 14.73
CA SER A 41 34.60 -28.01 15.16
C SER A 41 33.66 -27.52 14.07
N LYS A 42 34.15 -26.66 13.13
CA LYS A 42 33.41 -26.24 11.95
C LYS A 42 33.18 -27.38 10.95
N LYS A 43 34.16 -28.25 10.80
CA LYS A 43 34.08 -29.41 9.87
C LYS A 43 33.09 -30.45 10.34
N THR A 44 33.05 -30.76 11.65
CA THR A 44 32.10 -31.69 12.26
C THR A 44 30.66 -31.17 12.25
N ARG A 45 30.43 -29.86 12.47
CA ARG A 45 29.08 -29.28 12.35
C ARG A 45 28.55 -29.26 10.93
N LEU A 46 29.43 -29.13 9.92
CA LEU A 46 29.04 -29.23 8.51
C LEU A 46 28.71 -30.67 8.10
N SER A 47 29.46 -31.66 8.62
CA SER A 47 29.18 -33.08 8.32
C SER A 47 27.87 -33.55 8.95
N HIS A 48 27.55 -33.14 10.19
CA HIS A 48 26.26 -33.45 10.84
C HIS A 48 25.06 -32.81 10.14
N LYS A 49 25.21 -31.57 9.62
CA LYS A 49 24.14 -30.93 8.83
C LYS A 49 23.96 -31.58 7.46
N LEU A 50 25.02 -32.11 6.85
CA LEU A 50 24.94 -32.84 5.59
C LEU A 50 24.34 -34.23 5.75
N ALA A 51 24.62 -34.95 6.86
CA ALA A 51 24.02 -36.22 7.17
C ALA A 51 22.49 -36.11 7.37
N ASN A 52 22.02 -35.14 8.15
CA ASN A 52 20.59 -34.90 8.34
C ASN A 52 19.84 -34.50 7.05
N PHE A 53 20.55 -34.02 6.04
CA PHE A 53 19.96 -33.70 4.73
C PHE A 53 19.90 -34.92 3.80
N GLN A 54 20.77 -35.93 4.02
CA GLN A 54 20.73 -37.20 3.27
C GLN A 54 19.61 -38.10 3.75
N ASP A 55 19.33 -38.12 5.06
CA ASP A 55 18.24 -38.93 5.64
C ASP A 55 16.83 -38.37 5.29
N ALA A 56 16.69 -37.04 5.13
CA ALA A 56 15.43 -36.46 4.66
C ALA A 56 15.15 -36.70 3.17
N GLY A 57 16.18 -37.05 2.39
CA GLY A 57 16.06 -37.33 0.95
C GLY A 57 15.73 -38.79 0.63
N SER A 58 15.87 -39.72 1.61
CA SER A 58 15.69 -41.17 1.36
C SER A 58 14.26 -41.65 1.62
N GLN A 59 13.38 -40.86 2.22
CA GLN A 59 11.98 -41.27 2.49
C GLN A 59 10.97 -40.95 1.37
N ASN A 60 11.38 -40.34 0.27
CA ASN A 60 10.53 -40.08 -0.90
C ASN A 60 11.03 -40.75 -2.17
N ARG A 61 11.36 -42.07 -2.07
CA ARG A 61 11.43 -42.94 -3.26
C ARG A 61 10.03 -43.45 -3.56
N PHE A 62 9.29 -42.76 -4.40
CA PHE A 62 8.18 -43.34 -5.15
C PHE A 62 8.77 -44.36 -6.13
N ASP A 63 8.35 -45.61 -5.97
CA ASP A 63 8.64 -46.73 -6.86
C ASP A 63 8.20 -46.38 -8.31
N LYS A 64 9.18 -46.24 -9.18
CA LYS A 64 9.01 -46.14 -10.63
C LYS A 64 9.05 -47.54 -11.27
N SER A 65 8.14 -48.43 -10.89
CA SER A 65 7.98 -49.69 -11.60
C SER A 65 6.52 -50.06 -11.72
N GLN A 66 5.80 -49.34 -12.59
CA GLN A 66 4.53 -49.79 -13.18
C GLN A 66 3.96 -48.68 -14.03
N PHE A 67 4.39 -48.63 -15.28
CA PHE A 67 3.59 -48.10 -16.39
C PHE A 67 4.36 -48.36 -17.68
N LEU A 68 4.08 -49.52 -18.29
CA LEU A 68 4.21 -49.74 -19.73
C LEU A 68 2.81 -49.64 -20.35
N PRO A 69 2.65 -49.05 -21.51
CA PRO A 69 1.34 -48.84 -22.14
C PRO A 69 0.95 -50.09 -22.93
N ASP A 70 -0.28 -50.60 -22.71
CA ASP A 70 -0.98 -51.45 -23.63
C ASP A 70 -2.13 -50.70 -24.31
N ASP A 71 -2.05 -50.62 -25.61
CA ASP A 71 -3.13 -50.23 -26.51
C ASP A 71 -4.30 -51.20 -26.46
N SER A 72 -5.48 -50.77 -26.07
CA SER A 72 -6.72 -51.23 -26.71
C SER A 72 -7.94 -50.40 -26.28
N THR A 73 -8.60 -49.89 -27.27
CA THR A 73 -9.90 -49.21 -27.30
C THR A 73 -11.00 -49.96 -26.56
N SER A 74 -11.72 -49.30 -25.64
CA SER A 74 -13.17 -49.48 -25.48
C SER A 74 -13.79 -48.39 -24.61
N THR A 75 -14.76 -47.74 -25.17
CA THR A 75 -15.72 -46.81 -24.59
C THR A 75 -16.50 -47.39 -23.43
N LEU A 76 -16.44 -46.85 -22.22
CA LEU A 76 -17.49 -47.01 -21.23
C LEU A 76 -17.60 -45.82 -20.32
N ALA A 77 -18.82 -45.33 -20.19
CA ALA A 77 -19.26 -44.22 -19.40
C ALA A 77 -19.02 -44.46 -17.90
N LEU A 78 -18.38 -43.49 -17.24
CA LEU A 78 -18.22 -43.46 -15.80
C LEU A 78 -19.30 -42.62 -15.12
N SER A 79 -20.17 -43.30 -14.40
CA SER A 79 -21.13 -42.77 -13.47
C SER A 79 -20.44 -42.28 -12.19
N VAL A 80 -20.69 -41.03 -11.82
CA VAL A 80 -20.22 -40.41 -10.59
C VAL A 80 -21.18 -40.75 -9.44
N PRO A 81 -20.73 -41.23 -8.30
CA PRO A 81 -21.61 -41.42 -7.14
C PRO A 81 -21.87 -40.10 -6.43
N ARG A 82 -23.15 -39.73 -6.38
CA ARG A 82 -23.66 -38.60 -5.57
C ARG A 82 -23.88 -39.10 -4.12
N ASN A 83 -23.25 -38.45 -3.16
CA ASN A 83 -23.62 -38.56 -1.76
C ASN A 83 -24.89 -37.77 -1.48
N PRO A 84 -25.83 -38.31 -0.67
CA PRO A 84 -27.09 -37.64 -0.40
C PRO A 84 -26.98 -36.62 0.74
N LEU A 85 -27.60 -35.46 0.54
CA LEU A 85 -27.82 -34.42 1.53
C LEU A 85 -28.95 -34.84 2.52
N PRO A 86 -28.90 -34.41 3.77
CA PRO A 86 -29.94 -34.72 4.75
C PRO A 86 -31.22 -33.91 4.50
N LYS A 87 -32.35 -34.61 4.67
CA LYS A 87 -33.70 -34.10 4.50
C LYS A 87 -34.06 -33.06 5.58
N LYS A 88 -34.65 -31.95 5.16
CA LYS A 88 -35.37 -31.01 6.05
C LYS A 88 -36.75 -31.57 6.30
N GLU A 89 -37.08 -31.75 7.58
CA GLU A 89 -38.44 -32.00 8.02
C GLU A 89 -39.30 -30.74 7.94
N GLY A 90 -40.48 -30.90 7.34
CA GLY A 90 -41.44 -29.83 7.20
C GLY A 90 -42.26 -29.61 8.47
N TYR A 91 -42.55 -28.37 8.77
CA TYR A 91 -43.61 -27.98 9.65
C TYR A 91 -44.81 -27.45 8.87
N GLN A 92 -45.95 -28.04 9.17
CA GLN A 92 -47.26 -27.82 8.55
C GLN A 92 -47.79 -26.43 8.87
N GLN A 93 -48.40 -25.79 7.88
CA GLN A 93 -49.35 -24.70 8.01
C GLN A 93 -50.62 -25.20 8.65
N ASN A 94 -51.09 -24.50 9.69
CA ASN A 94 -52.50 -24.51 10.06
C ASN A 94 -53.03 -23.07 10.01
N SER A 95 -53.89 -22.86 9.06
CA SER A 95 -54.80 -21.75 8.93
C SER A 95 -56.00 -21.98 9.84
N LEU A 96 -56.37 -21.02 10.64
CA LEU A 96 -57.80 -20.78 11.03
C LEU A 96 -57.89 -19.35 11.58
N GLY A 97 -58.79 -18.60 10.98
CA GLY A 97 -59.12 -17.25 11.30
C GLY A 97 -59.95 -17.12 12.58
N ASN A 98 -60.05 -15.92 13.06
CA ASN A 98 -61.30 -15.25 13.38
C ASN A 98 -61.06 -13.79 13.78
N GLU A 99 -61.94 -12.98 13.26
CA GLU A 99 -62.15 -11.57 13.56
C GLU A 99 -62.62 -11.38 15.02
N ALA A 100 -62.19 -10.31 15.66
CA ALA A 100 -63.04 -9.47 16.48
C ALA A 100 -62.24 -8.24 16.96
N GLY A 101 -62.73 -7.08 16.59
CA GLY A 101 -62.22 -5.80 17.06
C GLY A 101 -62.63 -5.48 18.50
N PHE A 102 -61.86 -4.64 19.13
CA PHE A 102 -62.36 -3.74 20.19
C PHE A 102 -61.53 -2.46 20.23
N ALA A 103 -62.21 -1.36 20.14
CA ALA A 103 -61.78 0.01 20.37
C ALA A 103 -61.62 0.26 21.89
N GLY A 104 -60.71 1.14 22.28
CA GLY A 104 -60.66 1.60 23.64
C GLY A 104 -59.51 2.45 24.07
N LYS A 105 -59.73 3.76 23.92
CA LYS A 105 -59.43 4.84 24.88
C LYS A 105 -58.00 5.20 25.25
N SER A 106 -57.63 6.37 24.75
CA SER A 106 -56.72 7.36 25.31
C SER A 106 -57.08 7.70 26.79
N GLN A 107 -56.10 7.71 27.66
CA GLN A 107 -56.14 8.41 28.93
C GLN A 107 -54.98 9.40 29.01
N GLU A 108 -55.37 10.68 28.96
CA GLU A 108 -54.56 11.82 29.43
C GLU A 108 -54.46 11.75 30.95
N ILE A 109 -53.26 11.90 31.47
CA ILE A 109 -53.05 12.17 32.90
C ILE A 109 -52.50 13.58 33.02
N LEU A 110 -53.35 14.44 33.55
CA LEU A 110 -53.05 15.77 34.05
C LEU A 110 -52.17 15.65 35.30
N VAL A 111 -51.06 16.31 35.34
CA VAL A 111 -50.25 16.50 36.55
C VAL A 111 -50.37 17.94 37.01
N SER A 112 -50.87 18.08 38.23
CA SER A 112 -51.00 19.30 38.95
C SER A 112 -49.68 19.87 39.46
N ASP A 113 -49.57 21.19 39.38
CA ASP A 113 -48.52 22.03 39.93
C ASP A 113 -48.42 21.92 41.47
N HIS A 114 -47.19 21.78 41.96
CA HIS A 114 -46.79 22.31 43.23
C HIS A 114 -45.42 22.97 43.16
N ALA A 115 -45.48 24.28 43.28
CA ALA A 115 -44.33 25.15 43.44
C ALA A 115 -43.65 24.94 44.78
N SER A 116 -42.35 24.74 44.82
CA SER A 116 -41.52 25.18 45.92
C SER A 116 -40.16 25.69 45.36
N SER A 117 -39.94 26.94 45.64
CA SER A 117 -38.83 27.77 45.33
C SER A 117 -37.55 27.28 46.00
N ASN A 118 -36.53 26.92 45.23
CA ASN A 118 -35.15 27.04 45.67
C ASN A 118 -34.34 27.73 44.58
N LYS A 119 -34.07 29.01 44.82
CA LYS A 119 -33.11 29.82 44.11
C LYS A 119 -31.70 29.31 44.44
N PHE A 120 -31.11 28.50 43.57
CA PHE A 120 -29.67 28.34 43.50
C PHE A 120 -29.22 29.01 42.22
N SER A 121 -28.30 29.95 42.43
CA SER A 121 -27.69 30.82 41.44
C SER A 121 -27.07 30.04 40.28
N SER A 122 -27.68 30.21 39.10
CA SER A 122 -27.22 29.69 37.81
C SER A 122 -26.11 30.55 37.18
N ALA A 123 -25.22 31.12 38.00
CA ALA A 123 -24.12 31.98 37.53
C ALA A 123 -22.76 31.26 37.39
N ALA A 124 -22.64 29.95 37.73
CA ALA A 124 -21.34 29.28 37.76
C ALA A 124 -21.15 28.18 36.68
N ILE A 125 -22.07 28.04 35.72
CA ILE A 125 -21.95 26.97 34.67
C ILE A 125 -21.74 27.55 33.27
N MET A 126 -21.61 28.86 33.09
CA MET A 126 -21.41 29.49 31.76
C MET A 126 -19.96 29.92 31.46
N GLU A 127 -19.01 29.67 32.34
CA GLU A 127 -17.59 30.05 32.06
C GLU A 127 -16.73 28.93 31.46
N GLY A 128 -17.29 27.74 31.17
CA GLY A 128 -16.52 26.62 30.65
C GLY A 128 -16.59 26.38 29.12
N SER A 129 -17.36 27.17 28.37
CA SER A 129 -17.58 26.89 26.93
C SER A 129 -16.99 27.90 25.96
N SER A 130 -16.36 28.98 26.40
CA SER A 130 -15.80 30.02 25.51
C SER A 130 -14.33 29.82 25.15
N ASP A 131 -13.59 28.97 25.84
CA ASP A 131 -12.16 28.78 25.59
C ASP A 131 -11.80 27.62 24.64
N ARG A 132 -12.79 27.02 23.99
CA ARG A 132 -12.55 26.00 22.93
C ARG A 132 -12.57 26.58 21.51
N ARG A 133 -12.57 27.86 21.33
CA ARG A 133 -12.08 28.46 20.08
C ARG A 133 -10.55 28.47 20.16
N LYS A 134 -9.92 27.28 20.15
CA LYS A 134 -8.50 27.17 19.81
C LYS A 134 -8.32 28.01 18.58
N SER A 135 -7.46 29.01 18.66
CA SER A 135 -7.04 29.86 17.57
C SER A 135 -6.90 28.98 16.32
N LEU A 136 -7.77 29.15 15.36
CA LEU A 136 -7.61 28.54 14.04
C LEU A 136 -6.27 29.10 13.56
N VAL A 137 -5.26 28.25 13.59
CA VAL A 137 -3.97 28.59 12.98
C VAL A 137 -4.31 28.91 11.55
N GLN A 138 -4.22 30.17 11.18
CA GLN A 138 -4.54 30.65 9.84
C GLN A 138 -3.45 30.08 8.92
N ARG A 139 -3.78 28.98 8.23
CA ARG A 139 -2.88 28.34 7.31
C ARG A 139 -2.89 29.10 5.98
N PRO A 140 -1.73 29.25 5.31
CA PRO A 140 -1.67 29.88 3.99
C PRO A 140 -2.50 29.07 2.98
N GLN A 141 -3.04 29.78 2.00
CA GLN A 141 -3.80 29.13 0.94
C GLN A 141 -2.86 28.59 -0.14
N TRP A 142 -3.23 27.43 -0.67
CA TRP A 142 -2.50 26.79 -1.76
C TRP A 142 -3.14 27.16 -3.10
N LYS A 143 -2.29 27.58 -4.06
CA LYS A 143 -2.72 27.87 -5.43
C LYS A 143 -1.95 27.08 -6.45
N ASN A 144 -2.60 26.78 -7.58
CA ASN A 144 -1.93 26.20 -8.73
C ASN A 144 -0.95 27.22 -9.31
N TYR A 145 0.31 26.88 -9.27
CA TYR A 145 1.41 27.73 -9.75
C TYR A 145 1.79 27.41 -11.19
N ARG A 146 1.79 26.13 -11.56
CA ARG A 146 2.24 25.67 -12.88
C ARG A 146 1.51 24.40 -13.30
N VAL A 147 1.26 24.26 -14.62
CA VAL A 147 0.70 23.06 -15.24
C VAL A 147 1.68 22.56 -16.28
N LEU A 148 2.01 21.27 -16.22
CA LEU A 148 2.91 20.58 -17.15
C LEU A 148 2.09 19.60 -17.99
N SER A 149 2.05 19.81 -19.31
CA SER A 149 1.21 19.05 -20.25
C SER A 149 2.06 18.43 -21.36
N ASN A 150 2.75 17.33 -21.06
CA ASN A 150 3.56 16.62 -22.06
C ASN A 150 3.26 15.12 -22.12
N HIS A 151 2.51 14.60 -21.14
CA HIS A 151 2.07 13.21 -21.18
C HIS A 151 0.93 13.02 -22.18
N LEU A 152 0.92 11.86 -22.84
CA LEU A 152 -0.13 11.47 -23.77
C LEU A 152 -1.24 10.63 -23.11
N GLY A 153 -1.02 10.18 -21.90
CA GLY A 153 -1.95 9.37 -21.10
C GLY A 153 -2.06 9.85 -19.67
N TRP A 154 -2.99 9.28 -18.91
CA TRP A 154 -3.22 9.60 -17.51
C TRP A 154 -1.93 9.48 -16.69
N VAL A 155 -1.63 10.48 -15.88
CA VAL A 155 -0.44 10.46 -15.01
C VAL A 155 -0.82 9.80 -13.69
N ARG A 156 -0.13 8.69 -13.35
CA ARG A 156 -0.54 7.84 -12.23
C ARG A 156 0.43 7.80 -11.06
N ALA A 157 1.66 8.21 -11.27
CA ALA A 157 2.70 8.15 -10.26
C ALA A 157 3.56 9.39 -10.27
N VAL A 158 4.06 9.77 -9.10
CA VAL A 158 5.03 10.83 -8.90
C VAL A 158 6.01 10.42 -7.81
N ALA A 159 7.28 10.74 -8.00
CA ALA A 159 8.30 10.61 -6.97
C ALA A 159 9.31 11.75 -7.08
N PHE A 160 9.73 12.28 -5.94
CA PHE A 160 10.74 13.31 -5.85
C PHE A 160 12.12 12.71 -5.64
N ASP A 161 13.12 13.39 -6.15
CA ASP A 161 14.49 13.10 -5.83
C ASP A 161 14.87 13.63 -4.44
N PRO A 162 15.73 12.92 -3.69
CA PRO A 162 16.22 13.39 -2.39
C PRO A 162 16.96 14.73 -2.43
N SER A 163 17.62 15.08 -3.56
CA SER A 163 18.27 16.38 -3.74
C SER A 163 17.28 17.53 -3.91
N ASN A 164 15.99 17.22 -4.22
CA ASN A 164 14.95 18.19 -4.50
C ASN A 164 15.22 19.08 -5.75
N GLU A 165 16.07 18.64 -6.65
CA GLU A 165 16.35 19.33 -7.90
C GLU A 165 15.35 18.94 -9.00
N TRP A 166 14.96 17.67 -9.03
CA TRP A 166 14.06 17.12 -10.04
C TRP A 166 13.03 16.16 -9.43
N PHE A 167 12.02 15.85 -10.21
CA PHE A 167 11.02 14.83 -9.89
C PHE A 167 10.66 14.02 -11.12
N CYS A 168 10.15 12.82 -10.92
CA CYS A 168 9.72 11.95 -12.00
C CYS A 168 8.21 11.65 -11.93
N THR A 169 7.62 11.46 -13.11
CA THR A 169 6.21 11.12 -13.28
C THR A 169 6.06 9.90 -14.16
N GLY A 170 5.15 9.01 -13.78
CA GLY A 170 4.82 7.79 -14.54
C GLY A 170 3.39 7.85 -15.06
N SER A 171 3.22 7.48 -16.31
CA SER A 171 1.95 7.65 -17.00
C SER A 171 1.44 6.36 -17.66
N ALA A 172 0.15 6.38 -18.00
CA ALA A 172 -0.52 5.38 -18.79
C ALA A 172 0.00 5.33 -20.25
N ASP A 173 0.73 6.34 -20.71
CA ASP A 173 1.43 6.34 -21.99
C ASP A 173 2.68 5.42 -22.01
N ARG A 174 2.94 4.67 -20.92
CA ARG A 174 4.06 3.74 -20.74
C ARG A 174 5.42 4.42 -20.64
N THR A 175 5.44 5.75 -20.48
CA THR A 175 6.66 6.53 -20.34
C THR A 175 6.83 7.06 -18.91
N ILE A 176 8.07 7.27 -18.54
CA ILE A 176 8.45 7.98 -17.33
C ILE A 176 9.14 9.26 -17.77
N LYS A 177 8.75 10.38 -17.22
CA LYS A 177 9.32 11.69 -17.54
C LYS A 177 9.99 12.27 -16.30
N ILE A 178 11.17 12.83 -16.51
CA ILE A 178 11.97 13.49 -15.48
C ILE A 178 11.90 14.99 -15.76
N TRP A 179 11.53 15.73 -14.73
CA TRP A 179 11.28 17.17 -14.79
C TRP A 179 12.21 17.91 -13.84
N ASP A 180 12.74 19.02 -14.28
CA ASP A 180 13.40 19.96 -13.40
C ASP A 180 12.35 20.71 -12.54
N LEU A 181 12.52 20.67 -11.23
CA LEU A 181 11.57 21.25 -10.28
C LEU A 181 11.55 22.77 -10.34
N ALA A 182 12.68 23.42 -10.61
CA ALA A 182 12.79 24.88 -10.65
C ALA A 182 12.16 25.46 -11.91
N SER A 183 12.59 25.00 -13.08
CA SER A 183 12.13 25.52 -14.38
C SER A 183 10.84 24.85 -14.86
N GLY A 184 10.52 23.63 -14.39
CA GLY A 184 9.43 22.80 -14.89
C GLY A 184 9.65 22.27 -16.31
N ARG A 185 10.91 22.29 -16.78
CA ARG A 185 11.26 21.75 -18.09
C ARG A 185 11.42 20.25 -18.04
N LEU A 186 11.03 19.58 -19.12
CA LEU A 186 11.27 18.16 -19.31
C LEU A 186 12.78 17.95 -19.58
N GLN A 187 13.44 17.16 -18.73
CA GLN A 187 14.84 16.79 -18.90
C GLN A 187 14.95 15.52 -19.73
N HIS A 188 14.30 14.44 -19.29
CA HIS A 188 14.40 13.14 -19.93
C HIS A 188 13.04 12.45 -20.05
N THR A 189 12.94 11.59 -21.07
CA THR A 189 11.81 10.67 -21.24
C THR A 189 12.36 9.25 -21.30
N LEU A 190 11.99 8.42 -20.32
CA LEU A 190 12.43 7.03 -20.24
C LEU A 190 11.31 6.13 -20.82
N THR A 191 11.69 5.29 -21.76
CA THR A 191 10.81 4.33 -22.42
C THR A 191 11.31 2.92 -22.16
N GLY A 192 10.39 1.95 -21.99
CA GLY A 192 10.80 0.56 -21.76
C GLY A 192 9.69 -0.29 -21.10
N HIS A 193 8.71 0.31 -20.46
CA HIS A 193 7.51 -0.40 -20.01
C HIS A 193 6.59 -0.71 -21.20
N ILE A 194 6.02 -1.92 -21.20
CA ILE A 194 5.01 -2.35 -22.18
C ILE A 194 3.61 -1.94 -21.69
N GLY A 195 3.40 -1.91 -20.38
CA GLY A 195 2.15 -1.52 -19.72
C GLY A 195 2.23 -0.12 -19.11
N GLN A 196 1.11 0.34 -18.55
CA GLN A 196 1.04 1.61 -17.83
C GLN A 196 1.97 1.61 -16.61
N VAL A 197 2.64 2.71 -16.36
CA VAL A 197 3.45 2.91 -15.15
C VAL A 197 2.54 3.34 -14.01
N ARG A 198 2.50 2.56 -12.93
CA ARG A 198 1.59 2.75 -11.79
C ARG A 198 2.25 3.32 -10.56
N SER A 199 3.51 3.01 -10.34
CA SER A 199 4.23 3.46 -9.15
C SER A 199 5.69 3.74 -9.49
N LEU A 200 6.25 4.72 -8.81
CA LEU A 200 7.63 5.17 -8.92
C LEU A 200 8.24 5.32 -7.53
N ALA A 201 9.52 5.04 -7.41
CA ALA A 201 10.30 5.32 -6.21
C ALA A 201 11.74 5.65 -6.60
N VAL A 202 12.27 6.70 -6.00
CA VAL A 202 13.68 7.12 -6.18
C VAL A 202 14.47 6.70 -4.97
N SER A 203 15.67 6.16 -5.19
CA SER A 203 16.54 5.71 -4.11
C SER A 203 17.23 6.89 -3.45
N ASN A 204 17.26 6.90 -2.10
CA ASN A 204 18.00 7.91 -1.34
C ASN A 204 19.49 7.61 -1.20
N ARG A 205 19.93 6.42 -1.62
CA ARG A 205 21.30 5.94 -1.39
C ARG A 205 22.10 5.78 -2.67
N GLN A 206 21.42 5.54 -3.76
CA GLN A 206 22.04 5.20 -5.04
C GLN A 206 21.33 5.98 -6.14
N THR A 207 22.01 6.20 -7.26
CA THR A 207 21.48 6.89 -8.46
C THR A 207 20.46 6.03 -9.21
N TYR A 208 19.62 5.27 -8.47
CA TYR A 208 18.64 4.37 -9.05
C TYR A 208 17.21 4.86 -8.83
N MET A 209 16.41 4.67 -9.84
CA MET A 209 14.96 4.84 -9.79
C MET A 209 14.30 3.49 -10.08
N PHE A 210 13.20 3.25 -9.40
CA PHE A 210 12.39 2.05 -9.60
C PHE A 210 11.03 2.45 -10.17
N SER A 211 10.54 1.64 -11.09
CA SER A 211 9.21 1.80 -11.69
C SER A 211 8.47 0.48 -11.73
N ALA A 212 7.18 0.53 -11.44
CA ALA A 212 6.31 -0.63 -11.49
C ALA A 212 5.12 -0.36 -12.41
N GLY A 213 4.69 -1.36 -13.16
CA GLY A 213 3.65 -1.21 -14.17
C GLY A 213 2.66 -2.36 -14.27
N ASP A 214 1.69 -2.16 -15.15
CA ASP A 214 0.68 -3.18 -15.48
C ASP A 214 1.27 -4.36 -16.30
N ASP A 215 2.51 -4.22 -16.79
CA ASP A 215 3.29 -5.28 -17.45
C ASP A 215 3.82 -6.36 -16.50
N LYS A 216 3.39 -6.35 -15.23
CA LYS A 216 3.79 -7.28 -14.17
C LYS A 216 5.28 -7.21 -13.79
N GLN A 217 5.97 -6.24 -14.31
CA GLN A 217 7.41 -6.06 -14.11
C GLN A 217 7.69 -4.84 -13.23
N VAL A 218 8.78 -4.94 -12.49
CA VAL A 218 9.38 -3.81 -11.82
C VAL A 218 10.75 -3.60 -12.43
N LYS A 219 11.06 -2.38 -12.84
CA LYS A 219 12.32 -2.03 -13.50
C LYS A 219 13.15 -1.11 -12.61
N CYS A 220 14.43 -1.38 -12.57
CA CYS A 220 15.45 -0.53 -11.95
C CYS A 220 16.17 0.22 -13.05
N TRP A 221 16.17 1.53 -12.97
CA TRP A 221 16.81 2.43 -13.92
C TRP A 221 18.05 3.04 -13.30
N ASP A 222 19.09 3.12 -14.09
CA ASP A 222 20.23 3.95 -13.79
C ASP A 222 19.98 5.34 -14.35
N LEU A 223 20.02 6.35 -13.48
CA LEU A 223 19.77 7.74 -13.85
C LEU A 223 20.96 8.40 -14.53
N GLU A 224 22.18 7.87 -14.35
CA GLU A 224 23.36 8.37 -15.05
C GLU A 224 23.37 7.97 -16.52
N GLN A 225 23.01 6.71 -16.81
CA GLN A 225 22.98 6.17 -18.17
C GLN A 225 21.60 6.21 -18.82
N ASN A 226 20.54 6.50 -18.05
CA ASN A 226 19.13 6.46 -18.47
C ASN A 226 18.72 5.10 -19.07
N LYS A 227 19.24 4.00 -18.51
CA LYS A 227 19.01 2.63 -18.98
C LYS A 227 18.43 1.75 -17.88
N VAL A 228 17.69 0.72 -18.30
CA VAL A 228 17.23 -0.33 -17.38
C VAL A 228 18.40 -1.26 -17.07
N ILE A 229 18.82 -1.29 -15.80
CA ILE A 229 19.89 -2.21 -15.34
C ILE A 229 19.28 -3.55 -14.91
N ARG A 230 18.13 -3.51 -14.26
CA ARG A 230 17.52 -4.71 -13.65
C ARG A 230 16.02 -4.71 -13.89
N SER A 231 15.47 -5.92 -14.11
CA SER A 231 14.03 -6.16 -14.13
C SER A 231 13.71 -7.27 -13.15
N PHE A 232 12.67 -7.05 -12.34
CA PHE A 232 12.18 -8.01 -11.35
C PHE A 232 10.92 -8.66 -11.89
N HIS A 233 10.94 -9.98 -11.95
CA HIS A 233 9.85 -10.79 -12.49
C HIS A 233 9.31 -11.71 -11.39
N GLY A 234 7.99 -11.87 -11.33
CA GLY A 234 7.35 -12.78 -10.36
C GLY A 234 5.91 -12.42 -10.05
N HIS A 235 5.48 -11.16 -10.21
CA HIS A 235 4.06 -10.81 -10.09
C HIS A 235 3.23 -11.47 -11.19
N LEU A 236 2.08 -12.02 -10.80
CA LEU A 236 1.16 -12.67 -11.72
C LEU A 236 0.25 -11.66 -12.43
N SER A 237 0.08 -10.48 -11.86
CA SER A 237 -0.72 -9.40 -12.43
C SER A 237 -0.01 -8.05 -12.28
N GLY A 238 -0.65 -6.96 -12.73
CA GLY A 238 -0.08 -5.61 -12.65
C GLY A 238 0.32 -5.19 -11.24
N VAL A 239 1.42 -4.49 -11.12
CA VAL A 239 1.95 -3.95 -9.86
C VAL A 239 1.42 -2.54 -9.67
N TYR A 240 0.72 -2.29 -8.56
CA TYR A 240 0.01 -1.03 -8.32
C TYR A 240 0.75 -0.09 -7.38
N CYS A 241 1.46 -0.63 -6.41
CA CYS A 241 2.16 0.16 -5.42
C CYS A 241 3.57 -0.38 -5.17
N MET A 242 4.45 0.51 -4.77
CA MET A 242 5.85 0.20 -4.52
C MET A 242 6.40 1.14 -3.45
N ALA A 243 7.25 0.62 -2.58
CA ALA A 243 7.99 1.40 -1.61
C ALA A 243 9.42 0.85 -1.42
N LEU A 244 10.35 1.76 -1.25
CA LEU A 244 11.73 1.43 -0.88
C LEU A 244 11.89 1.44 0.63
N HIS A 245 12.63 0.49 1.16
CA HIS A 245 12.94 0.48 2.57
C HIS A 245 14.00 1.56 2.89
N PRO A 246 13.83 2.38 3.96
CA PRO A 246 14.71 3.51 4.20
C PRO A 246 16.12 3.12 4.66
N THR A 247 16.31 1.95 5.28
CA THR A 247 17.60 1.55 5.87
C THR A 247 18.26 0.35 5.21
N ILE A 248 17.52 -0.52 4.55
CA ILE A 248 18.03 -1.73 3.88
C ILE A 248 17.74 -1.68 2.39
N ASP A 249 18.56 -2.37 1.57
CA ASP A 249 18.41 -2.40 0.11
C ASP A 249 17.30 -3.37 -0.32
N VAL A 250 16.08 -3.09 0.16
CA VAL A 250 14.90 -3.91 -0.09
C VAL A 250 13.82 -3.07 -0.75
N LEU A 251 13.24 -3.64 -1.79
CA LEU A 251 12.09 -3.09 -2.51
C LEU A 251 10.85 -3.91 -2.18
N VAL A 252 9.78 -3.24 -1.80
CA VAL A 252 8.48 -3.86 -1.51
C VAL A 252 7.49 -3.45 -2.59
N THR A 253 6.78 -4.42 -3.17
CA THR A 253 5.84 -4.18 -4.28
C THR A 253 4.52 -4.88 -4.01
N GLY A 254 3.42 -4.20 -4.24
CA GLY A 254 2.07 -4.76 -4.11
C GLY A 254 1.32 -4.71 -5.44
N GLY A 255 0.58 -5.75 -5.73
CA GLY A 255 -0.06 -5.91 -7.02
C GLY A 255 -1.53 -6.34 -6.99
N ARG A 256 -2.08 -6.45 -8.16
CA ARG A 256 -3.45 -6.95 -8.38
C ARG A 256 -3.58 -8.45 -8.09
N ASP A 257 -2.48 -9.17 -7.96
CA ASP A 257 -2.42 -10.57 -7.55
C ASP A 257 -2.66 -10.79 -6.06
N SER A 258 -3.09 -9.76 -5.31
CA SER A 258 -3.30 -9.75 -3.85
C SER A 258 -2.07 -10.07 -3.01
N VAL A 259 -0.92 -10.20 -3.63
CA VAL A 259 0.35 -10.54 -2.98
C VAL A 259 1.25 -9.30 -2.93
N CYS A 260 1.86 -9.10 -1.78
CA CYS A 260 2.95 -8.15 -1.64
C CYS A 260 4.29 -8.92 -1.68
N ARG A 261 5.23 -8.50 -2.54
CA ARG A 261 6.53 -9.14 -2.72
C ARG A 261 7.65 -8.26 -2.24
N VAL A 262 8.62 -8.90 -1.64
CA VAL A 262 9.82 -8.27 -1.09
C VAL A 262 11.02 -8.74 -1.90
N TRP A 263 11.77 -7.77 -2.46
CA TRP A 263 12.88 -8.02 -3.37
C TRP A 263 14.18 -7.49 -2.80
N ASP A 264 15.24 -8.25 -2.97
CA ASP A 264 16.59 -7.73 -2.78
C ASP A 264 17.02 -6.97 -4.04
N ILE A 265 17.31 -5.68 -3.89
CA ILE A 265 17.69 -4.80 -5.00
C ILE A 265 19.00 -5.27 -5.64
N ARG A 266 19.91 -5.82 -4.85
CA ARG A 266 21.26 -6.19 -5.31
C ARG A 266 21.27 -7.48 -6.11
N THR A 267 20.56 -8.50 -5.60
CA THR A 267 20.58 -9.85 -6.19
C THR A 267 19.41 -10.13 -7.12
N LYS A 268 18.41 -9.24 -7.20
CA LYS A 268 17.14 -9.38 -7.93
C LYS A 268 16.28 -10.57 -7.46
N VAL A 269 16.63 -11.18 -6.32
CA VAL A 269 15.92 -12.34 -5.78
C VAL A 269 14.73 -11.87 -4.96
N GLN A 270 13.61 -12.56 -5.08
CA GLN A 270 12.48 -12.39 -4.18
C GLN A 270 12.83 -13.00 -2.82
N ILE A 271 12.81 -12.18 -1.78
CA ILE A 271 13.09 -12.60 -0.40
C ILE A 271 11.86 -13.25 0.20
N HIS A 272 10.73 -12.52 0.16
CA HIS A 272 9.45 -12.96 0.71
C HIS A 272 8.30 -12.75 -0.27
N SER A 273 7.29 -13.59 -0.10
CA SER A 273 5.97 -13.44 -0.71
C SER A 273 4.97 -13.28 0.44
N LEU A 274 4.52 -12.06 0.67
CA LEU A 274 3.59 -11.72 1.73
C LEU A 274 2.17 -11.95 1.22
N SER A 275 1.66 -13.14 1.42
CA SER A 275 0.30 -13.56 1.04
C SER A 275 -0.63 -13.48 2.25
N GLY A 276 -1.89 -13.11 2.01
CA GLY A 276 -2.90 -13.01 3.06
C GLY A 276 -3.97 -11.97 2.82
N HIS A 277 -3.77 -11.04 1.86
CA HIS A 277 -4.84 -10.21 1.35
C HIS A 277 -5.72 -11.00 0.37
N ASP A 278 -7.03 -10.73 0.41
CA ASP A 278 -8.01 -11.38 -0.46
C ASP A 278 -8.19 -10.64 -1.79
N ASN A 279 -7.77 -9.37 -1.85
CA ASN A 279 -7.94 -8.52 -3.02
C ASN A 279 -6.69 -7.69 -3.30
N THR A 280 -6.72 -6.91 -4.37
CA THR A 280 -5.63 -6.06 -4.85
C THR A 280 -5.00 -5.23 -3.73
N VAL A 281 -3.68 -5.26 -3.62
CA VAL A 281 -2.90 -4.36 -2.77
C VAL A 281 -2.69 -3.05 -3.51
N CYS A 282 -3.24 -1.95 -2.97
CA CYS A 282 -3.25 -0.65 -3.63
C CYS A 282 -2.21 0.33 -3.10
N SER A 283 -1.87 0.21 -1.84
CA SER A 283 -0.88 1.08 -1.23
C SER A 283 0.05 0.30 -0.32
N VAL A 284 1.29 0.70 -0.28
CA VAL A 284 2.33 0.15 0.57
C VAL A 284 3.23 1.28 1.04
N PHE A 285 3.64 1.23 2.27
CA PHE A 285 4.73 2.06 2.77
C PHE A 285 5.64 1.25 3.68
N THR A 286 6.87 1.71 3.80
CA THR A 286 7.94 1.06 4.57
C THR A 286 8.47 1.99 5.65
N ARG A 287 8.97 1.39 6.72
CA ARG A 287 9.58 2.10 7.86
C ARG A 287 10.89 1.44 8.28
N SER A 288 11.70 2.20 9.00
CA SER A 288 12.92 1.70 9.65
C SER A 288 12.65 0.91 10.93
N THR A 289 11.49 1.17 11.56
CA THR A 289 11.04 0.55 12.83
C THR A 289 9.87 -0.39 12.58
N ASP A 290 9.68 -1.38 13.44
CA ASP A 290 8.55 -2.31 13.33
C ASP A 290 7.20 -1.61 13.57
N PRO A 291 6.14 -1.95 12.83
CA PRO A 291 6.10 -2.83 11.65
C PRO A 291 6.81 -2.19 10.45
N GLN A 292 7.73 -2.93 9.82
CA GLN A 292 8.55 -2.39 8.75
C GLN A 292 7.79 -2.23 7.42
N VAL A 293 6.79 -3.05 7.19
CA VAL A 293 5.93 -2.98 6.00
C VAL A 293 4.47 -2.92 6.41
N VAL A 294 3.76 -1.98 5.83
CA VAL A 294 2.31 -1.81 5.98
C VAL A 294 1.67 -1.78 4.60
N THR A 295 0.65 -2.60 4.42
CA THR A 295 -0.08 -2.73 3.15
C THR A 295 -1.56 -2.44 3.33
N GLY A 296 -2.14 -1.71 2.39
CA GLY A 296 -3.58 -1.44 2.29
C GLY A 296 -4.15 -2.05 1.02
N SER A 297 -5.30 -2.69 1.15
CA SER A 297 -5.92 -3.43 0.06
C SER A 297 -7.38 -3.04 -0.19
N HIS A 298 -7.87 -3.46 -1.34
CA HIS A 298 -9.28 -3.39 -1.69
C HIS A 298 -10.17 -4.31 -0.85
N ASP A 299 -9.59 -5.26 -0.10
CA ASP A 299 -10.30 -6.13 0.85
C ASP A 299 -10.75 -5.42 2.12
N THR A 300 -10.64 -4.08 2.19
CA THR A 300 -10.98 -3.22 3.34
C THR A 300 -10.01 -3.31 4.51
N THR A 301 -8.99 -4.17 4.44
CA THR A 301 -8.04 -4.40 5.51
C THR A 301 -6.71 -3.69 5.29
N ILE A 302 -6.05 -3.39 6.41
CA ILE A 302 -4.66 -2.96 6.43
C ILE A 302 -3.89 -4.02 7.21
N LYS A 303 -2.78 -4.50 6.65
CA LYS A 303 -1.96 -5.54 7.28
C LYS A 303 -0.57 -5.01 7.59
N PHE A 304 -0.08 -5.40 8.77
CA PHE A 304 1.28 -5.17 9.22
C PHE A 304 2.09 -6.44 9.06
N TRP A 305 3.29 -6.32 8.52
CA TRP A 305 4.12 -7.45 8.18
C TRP A 305 5.48 -7.38 8.89
N ASP A 306 5.91 -8.51 9.37
CA ASP A 306 7.27 -8.71 9.86
C ASP A 306 8.15 -9.22 8.71
N LEU A 307 9.17 -8.43 8.35
CA LEU A 307 10.11 -8.80 7.30
C LEU A 307 11.04 -9.96 7.68
N ARG A 308 11.21 -10.24 8.97
CA ARG A 308 12.07 -11.33 9.43
C ARG A 308 11.48 -12.69 9.07
N TYR A 309 10.19 -12.83 9.31
CA TYR A 309 9.46 -14.09 9.12
C TYR A 309 8.55 -14.11 7.90
N GLY A 310 8.31 -12.96 7.27
CA GLY A 310 7.37 -12.83 6.16
C GLY A 310 5.92 -13.11 6.57
N LYS A 311 5.56 -12.86 7.85
CA LYS A 311 4.24 -13.15 8.40
C LYS A 311 3.49 -11.87 8.76
N THR A 312 2.16 -11.95 8.78
CA THR A 312 1.29 -10.87 9.24
C THR A 312 1.40 -10.74 10.77
N MET A 313 1.75 -9.55 11.25
CA MET A 313 1.76 -9.22 12.68
C MET A 313 0.36 -8.83 13.18
N ALA A 314 -0.32 -7.97 12.43
CA ALA A 314 -1.65 -7.47 12.78
C ALA A 314 -2.47 -7.18 11.53
N THR A 315 -3.79 -7.30 11.66
CA THR A 315 -4.75 -6.93 10.62
C THR A 315 -5.74 -5.93 11.18
N LEU A 316 -5.86 -4.76 10.55
CA LEU A 316 -6.79 -3.69 10.91
C LEU A 316 -8.01 -3.75 10.00
N THR A 317 -9.20 -3.91 10.60
CA THR A 317 -10.48 -4.08 9.89
C THR A 317 -11.42 -2.90 10.10
N HIS A 318 -10.89 -1.72 10.37
CA HIS A 318 -11.70 -0.54 10.71
C HIS A 318 -12.44 0.08 9.52
N HIS A 319 -11.97 -0.11 8.30
CA HIS A 319 -12.60 0.42 7.10
C HIS A 319 -13.73 -0.48 6.60
N LYS A 320 -14.80 0.14 6.08
CA LYS A 320 -15.96 -0.56 5.49
C LYS A 320 -15.83 -0.71 3.98
N LYS A 321 -15.02 0.12 3.33
CA LYS A 321 -14.74 0.10 1.90
C LYS A 321 -13.25 -0.01 1.63
N SER A 322 -12.89 -0.20 0.37
CA SER A 322 -11.52 -0.39 -0.07
C SER A 322 -10.56 0.70 0.42
N VAL A 323 -9.39 0.30 0.92
CA VAL A 323 -8.28 1.21 1.26
C VAL A 323 -7.44 1.42 0.02
N ARG A 324 -7.39 2.66 -0.50
CA ARG A 324 -6.65 2.96 -1.72
C ARG A 324 -5.36 3.74 -1.50
N ALA A 325 -5.36 4.63 -0.53
CA ALA A 325 -4.19 5.43 -0.22
C ALA A 325 -3.85 5.36 1.27
N MET A 326 -2.58 5.30 1.55
CA MET A 326 -2.02 5.37 2.90
C MET A 326 -0.77 6.23 2.86
N VAL A 327 -0.55 6.97 3.93
CA VAL A 327 0.64 7.80 4.07
C VAL A 327 1.12 7.78 5.53
N PRO A 328 2.41 7.48 5.79
CA PRO A 328 3.01 7.66 7.10
C PRO A 328 3.34 9.14 7.33
N HIS A 329 3.27 9.57 8.57
CA HIS A 329 3.77 10.89 8.94
C HIS A 329 5.30 10.85 8.98
N PRO A 330 6.00 11.87 8.43
CA PRO A 330 7.46 11.85 8.35
C PRO A 330 8.17 11.98 9.71
N LEU A 331 7.53 12.59 10.71
CA LEU A 331 8.12 12.84 12.04
C LEU A 331 7.45 12.06 13.17
N GLU A 332 6.12 11.87 13.10
CA GLU A 332 5.37 11.17 14.14
C GLU A 332 5.21 9.68 13.80
N ASP A 333 5.12 8.82 14.81
CA ASP A 333 4.82 7.40 14.66
C ASP A 333 3.33 7.15 14.41
N ASN A 334 2.78 7.85 13.43
CA ASN A 334 1.39 7.76 13.02
C ASN A 334 1.28 7.61 11.50
N PHE A 335 0.17 7.06 11.05
CA PHE A 335 -0.17 7.06 9.62
C PHE A 335 -1.66 7.31 9.41
N ALA A 336 -1.98 7.81 8.24
CA ALA A 336 -3.35 7.94 7.78
C ALA A 336 -3.65 6.95 6.66
N SER A 337 -4.88 6.47 6.64
CA SER A 337 -5.42 5.64 5.58
C SER A 337 -6.72 6.22 5.04
N ALA A 338 -6.87 6.22 3.73
CA ALA A 338 -8.06 6.72 3.07
C ALA A 338 -8.87 5.59 2.43
N SER A 339 -10.16 5.68 2.69
CA SER A 339 -11.21 4.91 2.06
C SER A 339 -12.29 5.86 1.53
N PRO A 340 -13.13 5.47 0.57
CA PRO A 340 -14.25 6.31 0.14
C PRO A 340 -15.20 6.76 1.25
N ASP A 341 -15.22 6.05 2.40
CA ASP A 341 -16.05 6.40 3.54
C ASP A 341 -15.44 7.47 4.42
N SER A 342 -14.15 7.35 4.70
CA SER A 342 -13.49 8.14 5.74
C SER A 342 -11.97 8.03 5.68
N ILE A 343 -11.32 9.03 6.22
CA ILE A 343 -9.89 9.03 6.47
C ILE A 343 -9.68 8.70 7.95
N LYS A 344 -8.87 7.71 8.22
CA LYS A 344 -8.58 7.24 9.59
C LYS A 344 -7.11 7.41 9.92
N LYS A 345 -6.85 7.91 11.14
CA LYS A 345 -5.50 8.04 11.68
C LYS A 345 -5.25 6.92 12.69
N PHE A 346 -4.11 6.26 12.56
CA PHE A 346 -3.66 5.17 13.40
C PHE A 346 -2.31 5.48 14.01
N ASN A 347 -2.10 4.97 15.23
CA ASN A 347 -0.82 5.05 15.91
C ASN A 347 0.00 3.77 15.65
N LEU A 348 1.28 3.93 15.44
CA LEU A 348 2.26 2.84 15.30
C LEU A 348 3.01 2.67 16.65
N PRO A 349 3.51 1.49 16.98
CA PRO A 349 3.58 0.28 16.15
C PRO A 349 2.35 -0.62 16.19
N LYS A 350 1.46 -0.45 17.17
CA LYS A 350 0.35 -1.40 17.43
C LYS A 350 -0.84 -1.24 16.48
N GLY A 351 -0.89 -0.18 15.69
CA GLY A 351 -2.03 0.09 14.81
C GLY A 351 -3.31 0.51 15.56
N GLN A 352 -3.16 1.14 16.73
CA GLN A 352 -4.30 1.61 17.50
C GLN A 352 -5.03 2.72 16.74
N PHE A 353 -6.34 2.56 16.61
CA PHE A 353 -7.18 3.59 16.03
C PHE A 353 -7.19 4.83 16.93
N MET A 354 -6.82 5.97 16.39
CA MET A 354 -6.83 7.23 17.12
C MET A 354 -8.14 7.99 16.92
N HIS A 355 -8.44 8.29 15.67
CA HIS A 355 -9.65 9.03 15.33
C HIS A 355 -9.98 8.98 13.85
N ASN A 356 -11.20 9.38 13.54
CA ASN A 356 -11.70 9.55 12.20
C ASN A 356 -11.61 11.02 11.82
N MET A 357 -11.00 11.34 10.69
CA MET A 357 -11.08 12.67 10.11
C MET A 357 -12.46 12.77 9.45
N ALA A 358 -13.29 13.68 9.92
CA ALA A 358 -14.65 13.84 9.42
C ALA A 358 -14.63 14.33 7.99
N SER A 359 -14.56 13.40 7.06
CA SER A 359 -14.64 13.68 5.65
C SER A 359 -16.09 13.50 5.20
N LYS A 360 -16.73 14.57 4.81
CA LYS A 360 -17.94 14.53 3.96
C LYS A 360 -17.58 14.27 2.49
N GLN A 361 -16.43 13.61 2.28
CA GLN A 361 -15.93 13.32 0.94
C GLN A 361 -16.58 12.01 0.50
N ASN A 362 -17.65 12.09 -0.26
CA ASN A 362 -18.34 10.92 -0.82
C ASN A 362 -17.65 10.36 -2.06
N THR A 363 -16.39 10.74 -2.28
CA THR A 363 -15.61 10.39 -3.46
C THR A 363 -14.49 9.42 -3.10
N ILE A 364 -14.03 8.67 -4.10
CA ILE A 364 -12.91 7.77 -3.96
C ILE A 364 -11.62 8.60 -3.81
N ILE A 365 -10.89 8.40 -2.72
CA ILE A 365 -9.61 9.05 -2.48
C ILE A 365 -8.52 8.13 -3.04
N ASN A 366 -7.85 8.59 -4.10
CA ASN A 366 -6.77 7.83 -4.75
C ASN A 366 -5.37 8.25 -4.27
N ALA A 367 -5.22 9.50 -3.87
CA ALA A 367 -3.93 10.07 -3.50
C ALA A 367 -3.96 10.69 -2.11
N MET A 368 -2.88 10.49 -1.37
CA MET A 368 -2.62 11.16 -0.09
C MET A 368 -1.15 11.53 0.01
N ALA A 369 -0.89 12.69 0.59
CA ALA A 369 0.45 13.14 0.94
C ALA A 369 0.43 13.91 2.27
N VAL A 370 1.50 13.78 3.04
CA VAL A 370 1.67 14.51 4.31
C VAL A 370 3.03 15.21 4.30
N ASN A 371 3.04 16.47 4.71
CA ASN A 371 4.24 17.27 4.89
C ASN A 371 4.77 17.19 6.33
N ARG A 372 6.02 17.64 6.55
CA ARG A 372 6.64 17.78 7.87
C ARG A 372 5.97 18.83 8.76
N GLU A 373 5.23 19.77 8.16
CA GLU A 373 4.50 20.85 8.85
C GLU A 373 3.08 20.48 9.27
N ASP A 374 2.79 19.17 9.41
CA ASP A 374 1.47 18.67 9.78
C ASP A 374 0.36 19.04 8.78
N LEU A 375 0.72 19.22 7.53
CA LEU A 375 -0.22 19.42 6.43
C LEU A 375 -0.45 18.11 5.69
N MET A 376 -1.71 17.68 5.61
CA MET A 376 -2.12 16.52 4.83
C MET A 376 -2.98 16.97 3.64
N VAL A 377 -2.74 16.33 2.50
CA VAL A 377 -3.51 16.55 1.28
C VAL A 377 -4.15 15.25 0.84
N THR A 378 -5.38 15.35 0.33
CA THR A 378 -6.11 14.21 -0.26
C THR A 378 -6.64 14.58 -1.63
N GLY A 379 -6.37 13.73 -2.61
CA GLY A 379 -6.84 13.84 -3.99
C GLY A 379 -7.95 12.83 -4.28
N GLY A 380 -9.07 13.33 -4.80
CA GLY A 380 -10.25 12.54 -5.13
C GLY A 380 -10.35 12.20 -6.63
N ASP A 381 -11.21 11.24 -6.90
CA ASP A 381 -11.53 10.80 -8.26
C ASP A 381 -12.39 11.83 -9.04
N ASP A 382 -13.02 12.75 -8.32
CA ASP A 382 -13.80 13.88 -8.85
C ASP A 382 -12.97 15.15 -9.13
N GLY A 383 -11.64 15.09 -8.97
CA GLY A 383 -10.74 16.22 -9.06
C GLY A 383 -10.72 17.10 -7.82
N SER A 384 -11.34 16.66 -6.73
CA SER A 384 -11.30 17.39 -5.47
C SER A 384 -9.96 17.24 -4.78
N LEU A 385 -9.31 18.35 -4.51
CA LEU A 385 -8.11 18.45 -3.69
C LEU A 385 -8.48 19.11 -2.38
N ARG A 386 -8.21 18.40 -1.27
CA ARG A 386 -8.53 18.91 0.07
C ARG A 386 -7.30 18.96 0.92
N PHE A 387 -7.15 20.07 1.65
CA PHE A 387 -6.04 20.34 2.55
C PHE A 387 -6.53 20.23 3.99
N TRP A 388 -5.85 19.42 4.78
CA TRP A 388 -6.18 19.08 6.15
C TRP A 388 -5.05 19.44 7.07
N ASP A 389 -5.38 19.96 8.23
CA ASP A 389 -4.41 20.06 9.32
C ASP A 389 -4.37 18.75 10.09
N TRP A 390 -3.18 18.15 10.17
CA TRP A 390 -2.95 16.85 10.82
C TRP A 390 -3.28 16.85 12.31
N LYS A 391 -3.06 17.99 13.02
CA LYS A 391 -3.31 18.12 14.46
C LYS A 391 -4.77 18.45 14.78
N THR A 392 -5.32 19.46 14.13
CA THR A 392 -6.72 19.91 14.39
C THR A 392 -7.75 19.06 13.69
N ARG A 393 -7.33 18.27 12.66
CA ARG A 393 -8.20 17.38 11.86
C ARG A 393 -9.22 18.12 11.00
N GLN A 394 -9.05 19.41 10.85
CA GLN A 394 -9.98 20.24 10.10
C GLN A 394 -9.51 20.37 8.65
N ASN A 395 -10.48 20.37 7.73
CA ASN A 395 -10.24 20.77 6.36
C ASN A 395 -10.30 22.29 6.32
N PHE A 396 -9.20 22.95 5.96
CA PHE A 396 -9.15 24.41 5.87
C PHE A 396 -9.27 24.91 4.43
N GLN A 397 -8.97 24.07 3.42
CA GLN A 397 -9.09 24.46 2.02
C GLN A 397 -9.60 23.29 1.17
N HIS A 398 -10.52 23.59 0.27
CA HIS A 398 -11.04 22.66 -0.73
C HIS A 398 -10.97 23.32 -2.11
N ILE A 399 -10.29 22.66 -3.03
CA ILE A 399 -10.12 23.11 -4.42
C ILE A 399 -10.62 21.99 -5.32
N LYS A 400 -11.36 22.36 -6.36
CA LYS A 400 -11.63 21.44 -7.48
C LYS A 400 -10.64 21.77 -8.59
N SER A 401 -9.86 20.77 -9.00
CA SER A 401 -8.89 20.94 -10.08
C SER A 401 -9.61 21.24 -11.39
N LYS A 402 -9.10 22.22 -12.14
CA LYS A 402 -9.64 22.56 -13.46
C LYS A 402 -9.00 21.64 -14.50
N VAL A 403 -9.81 20.97 -15.28
CA VAL A 403 -9.37 20.09 -16.37
C VAL A 403 -8.73 20.94 -17.47
N GLN A 404 -7.72 20.39 -18.13
CA GLN A 404 -7.08 21.02 -19.28
C GLN A 404 -8.08 21.22 -20.43
N PRO A 405 -8.08 22.34 -21.12
CA PRO A 405 -8.90 22.54 -22.31
C PRO A 405 -8.66 21.44 -23.35
N GLY A 406 -9.74 20.82 -23.80
CA GLY A 406 -9.69 19.70 -24.73
C GLY A 406 -9.75 18.29 -24.11
N SER A 407 -9.68 18.17 -22.78
CA SER A 407 -9.99 16.93 -22.05
C SER A 407 -11.45 16.95 -21.58
N LEU A 408 -12.00 15.76 -21.31
CA LEU A 408 -13.36 15.61 -20.80
C LEU A 408 -13.44 16.01 -19.32
N ASP A 409 -14.54 16.58 -18.88
CA ASP A 409 -14.75 16.97 -17.46
C ASP A 409 -14.66 15.76 -16.49
N CYS A 410 -14.92 14.56 -16.97
CA CYS A 410 -14.75 13.33 -16.20
C CYS A 410 -13.27 12.91 -16.01
N GLU A 411 -12.33 13.51 -16.73
CA GLU A 411 -10.90 13.25 -16.59
C GLU A 411 -10.24 14.15 -15.52
N ALA A 412 -11.01 14.64 -14.56
CA ALA A 412 -10.50 15.46 -13.47
C ALA A 412 -9.82 14.66 -12.35
N ALA A 413 -9.85 13.32 -12.37
CA ALA A 413 -9.38 12.47 -11.29
C ALA A 413 -7.90 12.71 -10.94
N ILE A 414 -7.61 12.84 -9.65
CA ILE A 414 -6.26 12.94 -9.10
C ILE A 414 -5.81 11.54 -8.70
N TYR A 415 -4.73 11.04 -9.32
CA TYR A 415 -4.23 9.68 -9.08
C TYR A 415 -3.06 9.61 -8.13
N ALA A 416 -2.20 10.60 -8.11
CA ALA A 416 -1.06 10.67 -7.22
C ALA A 416 -0.83 12.10 -6.75
N ALA A 417 -0.33 12.23 -5.54
CA ALA A 417 0.09 13.50 -4.96
C ALA A 417 1.34 13.26 -4.10
N SER A 418 2.29 14.18 -4.16
CA SER A 418 3.47 14.14 -3.31
C SER A 418 3.96 15.55 -3.03
N PHE A 419 4.42 15.77 -1.80
CA PHE A 419 5.16 16.98 -1.46
C PHE A 419 6.62 16.85 -1.87
N ASP A 420 7.24 17.98 -2.13
CA ASP A 420 8.69 18.05 -2.26
C ASP A 420 9.38 17.82 -0.90
N VAL A 421 10.70 17.67 -0.91
CA VAL A 421 11.47 17.39 0.33
C VAL A 421 11.38 18.54 1.32
N THR A 422 11.25 19.78 0.83
CA THR A 422 11.10 20.98 1.66
C THR A 422 9.68 21.18 2.19
N GLY A 423 8.68 20.60 1.52
CA GLY A 423 7.27 20.76 1.86
C GLY A 423 6.63 22.02 1.28
N SER A 424 7.39 22.86 0.58
CA SER A 424 6.92 24.13 0.03
C SER A 424 6.12 24.01 -1.28
N ARG A 425 6.20 22.85 -1.93
CA ARG A 425 5.52 22.55 -3.20
C ARG A 425 4.81 21.21 -3.11
N LEU A 426 3.63 21.16 -3.70
CA LEU A 426 2.86 19.95 -3.89
C LEU A 426 2.73 19.68 -5.39
N VAL A 427 2.97 18.46 -5.81
CA VAL A 427 2.74 17.98 -7.17
C VAL A 427 1.58 17.02 -7.18
N THR A 428 0.60 17.27 -8.05
CA THR A 428 -0.55 16.37 -8.30
C THR A 428 -0.50 15.84 -9.73
N CYS A 429 -0.77 14.57 -9.88
CA CYS A 429 -0.85 13.89 -11.17
C CYS A 429 -2.30 13.53 -11.46
N GLU A 430 -2.78 13.96 -12.62
CA GLU A 430 -4.19 13.93 -12.96
C GLU A 430 -4.50 13.10 -14.21
N ALA A 431 -5.77 12.74 -14.34
CA ALA A 431 -6.27 11.98 -15.49
C ALA A 431 -6.32 12.82 -16.78
N ASP A 432 -6.35 14.14 -16.67
CA ASP A 432 -6.29 15.06 -17.81
C ASP A 432 -4.92 15.11 -18.52
N LYS A 433 -4.03 14.15 -18.21
CA LYS A 433 -2.67 14.02 -18.78
C LYS A 433 -1.71 15.12 -18.32
N THR A 434 -2.11 15.92 -17.32
CA THR A 434 -1.30 16.99 -16.76
C THR A 434 -0.72 16.67 -15.40
N VAL A 435 0.35 17.34 -15.09
CA VAL A 435 0.97 17.41 -13.78
C VAL A 435 0.85 18.84 -13.29
N LYS A 436 0.23 19.06 -12.13
CA LYS A 436 0.02 20.38 -11.57
C LYS A 436 0.91 20.59 -10.36
N ILE A 437 1.55 21.73 -10.32
CA ILE A 437 2.41 22.13 -9.20
C ILE A 437 1.70 23.22 -8.43
N TRP A 438 1.51 22.97 -7.13
CA TRP A 438 0.85 23.87 -6.19
C TRP A 438 1.88 24.47 -5.25
N LYS A 439 1.68 25.72 -4.88
CA LYS A 439 2.53 26.45 -3.95
C LYS A 439 1.67 27.25 -2.98
N GLU A 440 2.20 27.48 -1.80
CA GLU A 440 1.61 28.38 -0.84
C GLU A 440 1.62 29.81 -1.36
N GLU A 441 0.52 30.53 -1.17
CA GLU A 441 0.45 31.94 -1.44
C GLU A 441 1.14 32.68 -0.32
N ALA A 442 2.12 33.50 -0.65
CA ALA A 442 2.75 34.38 0.33
C ALA A 442 1.68 35.35 0.87
N MET A 443 1.54 35.39 2.19
CA MET A 443 0.66 36.34 2.88
C MET A 443 1.16 37.75 2.70
#